data_393b72449f048b057ec5f12577fe47c4
#
_entry.id   393b72449f048b057ec5f12577fe47c4
#
_cell.length_a   1.000
_cell.length_b   1.000
_cell.length_c   1.000
_cell.angle_alpha   90.00
_cell.angle_beta   90.00
_cell.angle_gamma   90.00
#
_symmetry.space_group_name_H-M   'P 1'
#
loop_
_entity.id
_entity.type
_entity.pdbx_description
1 polymer ?
#
loop_
_entity_poly.entity_id
_entity_poly.type
_entity_poly.pdbx_seq_one_letter_code
_entity_poly.pdbx_strand_id
1 'polypeptide(L)'
;ITELPAWLWWNGSLDESPEIFDYFTSHGLRIIIDTAHGSPNRCLKVLDQLNKSSKAINDLNWVRLKSWRESLAMIFDPPSRRPVLDHITDIDVDIVGNHMLQGLFLIAWISDKLNWRFAKIEREKDLIKIEFERNNGEIISTSINPLPLGNPGIHLGQVVGLRLISKISEIQKNNTCVILGCESVECMRLEAGGMADMQLIEQVVPNSFLSSESDVSKLLGSSRGHTSPLFENTIKIALEIFNSIDQ
;
A
#
# COMPACT_ATOMS: atom_id res chain seq x y z
N ILE A 1 -6.20 12.81 -37.43
CA ILE A 1 -4.94 12.54 -36.71
C ILE A 1 -5.36 12.19 -35.31
N THR A 2 -5.23 10.94 -34.93
CA THR A 2 -5.50 10.50 -33.55
C THR A 2 -4.46 11.21 -32.67
N GLU A 3 -4.90 12.04 -31.75
CA GLU A 3 -3.99 12.72 -30.83
C GLU A 3 -3.19 11.67 -30.06
N LEU A 4 -1.88 11.82 -30.05
CA LEU A 4 -1.01 10.94 -29.27
C LEU A 4 -1.35 11.11 -27.79
N PRO A 5 -1.43 10.01 -27.02
CA PRO A 5 -1.70 10.10 -25.59
C PRO A 5 -0.58 10.89 -24.90
N ALA A 6 -0.93 12.03 -24.33
CA ALA A 6 0.01 12.85 -23.54
C ALA A 6 -0.02 12.42 -22.07
N TRP A 7 1.16 12.30 -21.48
CA TRP A 7 1.36 12.05 -20.06
C TRP A 7 1.98 13.28 -19.40
N LEU A 8 1.45 13.64 -18.26
CA LEU A 8 2.08 14.57 -17.35
C LEU A 8 2.80 13.76 -16.26
N TRP A 9 4.10 13.85 -16.20
CA TRP A 9 4.88 13.35 -15.07
C TRP A 9 5.33 14.49 -14.19
N TRP A 10 4.79 14.55 -12.98
CA TRP A 10 5.21 15.48 -11.94
C TRP A 10 6.34 14.84 -11.13
N ASN A 11 7.58 15.27 -11.39
CA ASN A 11 8.78 14.75 -10.75
C ASN A 11 9.25 15.71 -9.64
N GLY A 12 8.46 15.87 -8.59
CA GLY A 12 8.78 16.72 -7.45
C GLY A 12 7.78 16.56 -6.32
N SER A 13 8.03 17.24 -5.21
CA SER A 13 7.08 17.28 -4.09
C SER A 13 5.76 17.91 -4.51
N LEU A 14 4.65 17.31 -4.06
CA LEU A 14 3.31 17.87 -4.27
C LEU A 14 3.04 19.12 -3.39
N ASP A 15 3.91 19.40 -2.41
CA ASP A 15 3.85 20.63 -1.60
C ASP A 15 4.48 21.82 -2.31
N GLU A 16 5.32 21.57 -3.33
CA GLU A 16 6.00 22.59 -4.10
C GLU A 16 5.15 23.05 -5.28
N SER A 17 5.10 24.38 -5.48
CA SER A 17 4.45 24.99 -6.64
C SER A 17 3.03 24.47 -6.96
N PRO A 18 2.10 24.47 -5.99
CA PRO A 18 0.77 23.89 -6.17
C PRO A 18 0.00 24.51 -7.34
N GLU A 19 0.17 25.80 -7.61
CA GLU A 19 -0.48 26.51 -8.71
C GLU A 19 0.00 26.00 -10.08
N ILE A 20 1.29 25.72 -10.19
CA ILE A 20 1.89 25.14 -11.42
C ILE A 20 1.38 23.72 -11.62
N PHE A 21 1.34 22.91 -10.55
CA PHE A 21 0.79 21.58 -10.60
C PHE A 21 -0.68 21.58 -11.05
N ASP A 22 -1.50 22.43 -10.44
CA ASP A 22 -2.94 22.54 -10.75
C ASP A 22 -3.15 23.02 -12.21
N TYR A 23 -2.32 23.95 -12.69
CA TYR A 23 -2.36 24.41 -14.08
C TYR A 23 -2.10 23.26 -15.06
N PHE A 24 -1.00 22.51 -14.88
CA PHE A 24 -0.67 21.41 -15.80
C PHE A 24 -1.65 20.25 -15.69
N THR A 25 -2.11 19.90 -14.49
CA THR A 25 -3.08 18.83 -14.31
C THR A 25 -4.45 19.18 -14.87
N SER A 26 -4.82 20.47 -14.97
CA SER A 26 -6.08 20.88 -15.59
C SER A 26 -6.14 20.49 -17.08
N HIS A 27 -5.00 20.42 -17.77
CA HIS A 27 -4.88 20.12 -19.19
C HIS A 27 -4.50 18.66 -19.47
N GLY A 28 -3.89 17.96 -18.52
CA GLY A 28 -3.46 16.56 -18.66
C GLY A 28 -4.60 15.57 -18.41
N LEU A 29 -4.70 14.54 -19.26
CA LEU A 29 -5.64 13.43 -19.07
C LEU A 29 -5.03 12.25 -18.35
N ARG A 30 -3.71 12.11 -18.40
CA ARG A 30 -2.95 11.03 -17.77
C ARG A 30 -1.83 11.62 -16.93
N ILE A 31 -1.86 11.34 -15.65
CA ILE A 31 -0.99 11.98 -14.66
C ILE A 31 -0.20 10.91 -13.94
N ILE A 32 1.12 11.14 -13.83
CA ILE A 32 2.02 10.35 -13.01
C ILE A 32 2.54 11.26 -11.90
N ILE A 33 2.37 10.83 -10.66
CA ILE A 33 2.85 11.49 -9.44
C ILE A 33 3.64 10.51 -8.58
N ASP A 34 4.34 11.03 -7.61
CA ASP A 34 5.00 10.23 -6.58
C ASP A 34 4.65 10.75 -5.19
N THR A 35 3.70 10.09 -4.53
CA THR A 35 3.28 10.47 -3.17
C THR A 35 4.28 10.10 -2.08
N ALA A 36 5.42 9.50 -2.41
CA ALA A 36 6.55 9.39 -1.50
C ALA A 36 7.21 10.75 -1.23
N HIS A 37 6.97 11.74 -2.10
CA HIS A 37 7.48 13.10 -2.01
C HIS A 37 6.35 14.09 -1.71
N GLY A 38 6.35 14.66 -0.51
CA GLY A 38 5.36 15.62 -0.06
C GLY A 38 4.67 15.20 1.25
N SER A 39 3.93 16.12 1.84
CA SER A 39 3.19 15.85 3.05
C SER A 39 2.02 14.88 2.80
N PRO A 40 1.74 13.92 3.70
CA PRO A 40 0.63 12.99 3.54
C PRO A 40 -0.72 13.67 3.28
N ASN A 41 -0.99 14.77 3.97
CA ASN A 41 -2.21 15.57 3.80
C ASN A 41 -2.35 16.11 2.38
N ARG A 42 -1.30 16.75 1.85
CA ARG A 42 -1.33 17.30 0.48
C ARG A 42 -1.45 16.19 -0.56
N CYS A 43 -0.68 15.12 -0.41
CA CYS A 43 -0.71 13.98 -1.31
C CYS A 43 -2.12 13.37 -1.41
N LEU A 44 -2.77 13.12 -0.27
CA LEU A 44 -4.12 12.56 -0.24
C LEU A 44 -5.18 13.51 -0.81
N LYS A 45 -5.07 14.82 -0.53
CA LYS A 45 -5.97 15.81 -1.13
C LYS A 45 -5.84 15.86 -2.65
N VAL A 46 -4.62 15.82 -3.17
CA VAL A 46 -4.36 15.78 -4.63
C VAL A 46 -4.95 14.50 -5.23
N LEU A 47 -4.71 13.34 -4.61
CA LEU A 47 -5.29 12.08 -5.07
C LEU A 47 -6.82 12.10 -5.09
N ASP A 48 -7.46 12.67 -4.06
CA ASP A 48 -8.93 12.80 -4.02
C ASP A 48 -9.45 13.70 -5.14
N GLN A 49 -8.81 14.87 -5.34
CA GLN A 49 -9.18 15.80 -6.41
C GLN A 49 -9.04 15.16 -7.79
N LEU A 50 -7.92 14.50 -8.05
CA LEU A 50 -7.68 13.84 -9.31
C LEU A 50 -8.61 12.63 -9.53
N ASN A 51 -8.90 11.87 -8.48
CA ASN A 51 -9.81 10.70 -8.54
C ASN A 51 -11.25 11.11 -8.85
N LYS A 52 -11.69 12.28 -8.42
CA LYS A 52 -12.99 12.87 -8.75
C LYS A 52 -13.06 13.42 -10.17
N SER A 53 -11.92 13.63 -10.80
CA SER A 53 -11.84 14.03 -12.21
C SER A 53 -11.78 12.79 -13.10
N SER A 54 -12.20 12.87 -14.36
CA SER A 54 -12.10 11.76 -15.30
C SER A 54 -10.67 11.50 -15.82
N LYS A 55 -9.64 11.75 -14.99
CA LYS A 55 -8.23 11.67 -15.35
C LYS A 55 -7.65 10.35 -14.90
N ALA A 56 -6.75 9.78 -15.70
CA ALA A 56 -6.02 8.60 -15.31
C ALA A 56 -4.85 8.96 -14.40
N ILE A 57 -4.85 8.42 -13.17
CA ILE A 57 -3.81 8.67 -12.17
C ILE A 57 -2.95 7.41 -12.03
N ASN A 58 -1.64 7.63 -12.02
CA ASN A 58 -0.66 6.63 -11.63
C ASN A 58 0.24 7.23 -10.56
N ASP A 59 0.32 6.58 -9.42
CA ASP A 59 1.18 6.97 -8.31
C ASP A 59 2.34 5.98 -8.21
N LEU A 60 3.58 6.46 -8.29
CA LEU A 60 4.77 5.62 -8.21
C LEU A 60 4.88 4.94 -6.84
N ASN A 61 4.44 5.61 -5.79
CA ASN A 61 4.39 5.03 -4.45
C ASN A 61 3.47 3.80 -4.38
N TRP A 62 2.30 3.86 -5.05
CA TRP A 62 1.42 2.71 -5.24
C TRP A 62 2.03 1.62 -6.13
N VAL A 63 2.74 2.01 -7.18
CA VAL A 63 3.40 1.06 -8.10
C VAL A 63 4.44 0.22 -7.36
N ARG A 64 5.22 0.82 -6.47
CA ARG A 64 6.22 0.13 -5.63
C ARG A 64 5.62 -0.93 -4.72
N LEU A 65 4.35 -0.83 -4.36
CA LEU A 65 3.63 -1.88 -3.61
C LEU A 65 3.24 -3.11 -4.46
N LYS A 66 3.55 -3.11 -5.76
CA LYS A 66 3.15 -4.22 -6.63
C LYS A 66 3.68 -5.57 -6.13
N SER A 67 4.98 -5.63 -5.80
CA SER A 67 5.62 -6.87 -5.33
C SER A 67 4.96 -7.39 -4.03
N TRP A 68 4.62 -6.50 -3.10
CA TRP A 68 3.94 -6.83 -1.86
C TRP A 68 2.55 -7.43 -2.12
N ARG A 69 1.77 -6.79 -2.99
CA ARG A 69 0.43 -7.27 -3.35
C ARG A 69 0.46 -8.61 -4.08
N GLU A 70 1.39 -8.77 -5.01
CA GLU A 70 1.55 -10.02 -5.76
C GLU A 70 2.02 -11.17 -4.87
N SER A 71 2.95 -10.92 -3.94
CA SER A 71 3.41 -11.91 -2.96
C SER A 71 2.27 -12.36 -2.04
N LEU A 72 1.47 -11.42 -1.51
CA LEU A 72 0.31 -11.77 -0.71
C LEU A 72 -0.71 -12.59 -1.50
N ALA A 73 -1.02 -12.18 -2.72
CA ALA A 73 -1.93 -12.93 -3.58
C ALA A 73 -1.43 -14.35 -3.83
N MET A 74 -0.14 -14.52 -4.12
CA MET A 74 0.48 -15.82 -4.36
C MET A 74 0.41 -16.74 -3.12
N ILE A 75 0.59 -16.19 -1.91
CA ILE A 75 0.51 -16.96 -0.66
C ILE A 75 -0.90 -17.54 -0.48
N PHE A 76 -1.92 -16.71 -0.69
CA PHE A 76 -3.31 -17.06 -0.39
C PHE A 76 -4.12 -17.54 -1.60
N ASP A 77 -3.52 -17.61 -2.79
CA ASP A 77 -4.18 -18.12 -3.99
C ASP A 77 -4.61 -19.60 -3.87
N PRO A 78 -3.81 -20.52 -3.28
CA PRO A 78 -4.24 -21.87 -3.06
C PRO A 78 -5.52 -21.95 -2.20
N PRO A 79 -6.57 -22.69 -2.65
CA PRO A 79 -7.84 -22.80 -1.92
C PRO A 79 -7.70 -23.25 -0.45
N SER A 80 -6.71 -24.09 -0.14
CA SER A 80 -6.45 -24.57 1.22
C SER A 80 -5.95 -23.49 2.16
N ARG A 81 -5.41 -22.36 1.65
CA ARG A 81 -4.86 -21.26 2.44
C ARG A 81 -5.83 -20.09 2.61
N ARG A 82 -6.83 -19.97 1.73
CA ARG A 82 -7.81 -18.87 1.77
C ARG A 82 -8.56 -18.73 3.10
N PRO A 83 -8.94 -19.83 3.80
CA PRO A 83 -9.60 -19.72 5.09
C PRO A 83 -8.80 -18.95 6.16
N VAL A 84 -7.46 -18.90 6.04
CA VAL A 84 -6.61 -18.12 6.95
C VAL A 84 -6.97 -16.63 6.92
N LEU A 85 -7.36 -16.12 5.76
CA LEU A 85 -7.73 -14.71 5.58
C LEU A 85 -8.94 -14.30 6.44
N ASP A 86 -9.88 -15.24 6.66
CA ASP A 86 -11.07 -15.00 7.46
C ASP A 86 -10.78 -14.91 8.97
N HIS A 87 -9.57 -15.32 9.38
CA HIS A 87 -9.15 -15.38 10.77
C HIS A 87 -7.98 -14.44 11.10
N ILE A 88 -7.61 -13.53 10.20
CA ILE A 88 -6.58 -12.52 10.48
C ILE A 88 -7.05 -11.63 11.63
N THR A 89 -6.24 -11.50 12.66
CA THR A 89 -6.51 -10.66 13.83
C THR A 89 -5.63 -9.42 13.87
N ASP A 90 -4.39 -9.55 13.36
CA ASP A 90 -3.43 -8.48 13.44
C ASP A 90 -2.65 -8.32 12.13
N ILE A 91 -2.33 -7.10 11.75
CA ILE A 91 -1.42 -6.75 10.65
C ILE A 91 -0.46 -5.67 11.11
N ASP A 92 0.83 -5.95 11.01
CA ASP A 92 1.88 -4.96 11.25
C ASP A 92 2.60 -4.63 9.95
N VAL A 93 2.75 -3.34 9.66
CA VAL A 93 3.49 -2.83 8.51
C VAL A 93 4.66 -1.98 9.00
N ASP A 94 5.86 -2.41 8.68
CA ASP A 94 7.08 -1.66 8.99
C ASP A 94 7.46 -0.76 7.82
N ILE A 95 7.67 0.52 8.09
CA ILE A 95 8.07 1.52 7.11
C ILE A 95 9.39 2.19 7.52
N VAL A 96 10.13 2.70 6.56
CA VAL A 96 11.35 3.45 6.83
C VAL A 96 11.03 4.92 7.13
N GLY A 97 11.40 5.39 8.32
CA GLY A 97 11.06 6.74 8.78
C GLY A 97 9.56 6.90 9.00
N ASN A 98 9.05 8.12 8.98
CA ASN A 98 7.70 8.46 9.42
C ASN A 98 6.70 8.87 8.33
N HIS A 99 7.01 8.63 7.06
CA HIS A 99 6.11 8.96 5.94
C HIS A 99 5.13 7.81 5.70
N MET A 100 3.96 7.87 6.30
CA MET A 100 3.00 6.77 6.44
C MET A 100 2.29 6.29 5.15
N LEU A 101 2.31 7.04 4.05
CA LEU A 101 1.39 6.80 2.93
C LEU A 101 1.51 5.43 2.27
N GLN A 102 2.72 4.90 2.09
CA GLN A 102 2.87 3.59 1.46
C GLN A 102 2.31 2.48 2.36
N GLY A 103 2.58 2.55 3.68
CA GLY A 103 1.99 1.62 4.66
C GLY A 103 0.48 1.74 4.71
N LEU A 104 -0.05 2.97 4.70
CA LEU A 104 -1.48 3.23 4.67
C LEU A 104 -2.16 2.65 3.42
N PHE A 105 -1.55 2.82 2.24
CA PHE A 105 -2.07 2.23 1.01
C PHE A 105 -2.07 0.70 1.05
N LEU A 106 -1.05 0.09 1.64
CA LEU A 106 -1.00 -1.37 1.76
C LEU A 106 -2.13 -1.88 2.67
N ILE A 107 -2.31 -1.28 3.85
CA ILE A 107 -3.39 -1.63 4.79
C ILE A 107 -4.77 -1.37 4.15
N ALA A 108 -4.99 -0.21 3.53
CA ALA A 108 -6.24 0.13 2.86
C ALA A 108 -6.58 -0.84 1.72
N TRP A 109 -5.57 -1.28 0.96
CA TRP A 109 -5.77 -2.30 -0.08
C TRP A 109 -6.15 -3.67 0.51
N ILE A 110 -5.50 -4.10 1.60
CA ILE A 110 -5.84 -5.36 2.28
C ILE A 110 -7.28 -5.29 2.81
N SER A 111 -7.66 -4.21 3.47
CA SER A 111 -9.00 -4.03 4.01
C SER A 111 -10.08 -4.04 2.92
N ASP A 112 -9.82 -3.41 1.74
CA ASP A 112 -10.71 -3.48 0.57
C ASP A 112 -10.91 -4.92 0.09
N LYS A 113 -9.81 -5.69 -0.02
CA LYS A 113 -9.87 -7.07 -0.51
C LYS A 113 -10.56 -8.02 0.45
N LEU A 114 -10.51 -7.74 1.74
CA LEU A 114 -11.14 -8.56 2.79
C LEU A 114 -12.48 -7.99 3.26
N ASN A 115 -12.98 -6.93 2.63
CA ASN A 115 -14.25 -6.27 2.93
C ASN A 115 -14.36 -5.86 4.41
N TRP A 116 -13.28 -5.32 4.97
CA TRP A 116 -13.27 -4.77 6.31
C TRP A 116 -13.74 -3.32 6.29
N ARG A 117 -14.41 -2.90 7.35
CA ARG A 117 -14.84 -1.50 7.53
C ARG A 117 -13.89 -0.81 8.49
N PHE A 118 -13.47 0.40 8.15
CA PHE A 118 -12.71 1.23 9.05
C PHE A 118 -13.54 1.51 10.32
N ALA A 119 -12.92 1.36 11.50
CA ALA A 119 -13.56 1.57 12.79
C ALA A 119 -12.91 2.72 13.57
N LYS A 120 -11.56 2.72 13.70
CA LYS A 120 -10.85 3.67 14.53
C LYS A 120 -9.42 3.84 14.10
N ILE A 121 -8.85 5.01 14.38
CA ILE A 121 -7.41 5.28 14.28
C ILE A 121 -6.91 5.93 15.56
N GLU A 122 -5.73 5.52 16.00
CA GLU A 122 -5.01 6.10 17.13
C GLU A 122 -3.56 6.35 16.72
N ARG A 123 -3.01 7.48 17.17
CA ARG A 123 -1.61 7.81 16.98
C ARG A 123 -0.90 7.89 18.32
N GLU A 124 0.06 7.01 18.52
CA GLU A 124 0.94 7.00 19.71
C GLU A 124 2.36 7.40 19.27
N LYS A 125 2.70 8.69 19.41
CA LYS A 125 3.94 9.27 18.87
C LYS A 125 4.03 9.07 17.34
N ASP A 126 4.93 8.18 16.90
CA ASP A 126 5.14 7.86 15.50
C ASP A 126 4.40 6.59 15.06
N LEU A 127 3.96 5.77 16.02
CA LEU A 127 3.17 4.56 15.76
C LEU A 127 1.73 4.94 15.42
N ILE A 128 1.22 4.36 14.35
CA ILE A 128 -0.18 4.54 13.93
C ILE A 128 -0.88 3.19 14.07
N LYS A 129 -1.95 3.16 14.86
CA LYS A 129 -2.81 2.00 15.03
C LYS A 129 -4.13 2.25 14.34
N ILE A 130 -4.59 1.30 13.54
CA ILE A 130 -5.85 1.40 12.81
C ILE A 130 -6.64 0.13 13.10
N GLU A 131 -7.87 0.29 13.53
CA GLU A 131 -8.80 -0.82 13.76
C GLU A 131 -9.82 -0.89 12.62
N PHE A 132 -10.06 -2.11 12.19
CA PHE A 132 -11.11 -2.44 11.24
C PHE A 132 -12.10 -3.41 11.87
N GLU A 133 -13.31 -3.43 11.36
CA GLU A 133 -14.37 -4.34 11.78
C GLU A 133 -14.78 -5.24 10.61
N ARG A 134 -14.87 -6.54 10.87
CA ARG A 134 -15.47 -7.49 9.95
C ARG A 134 -16.97 -7.42 9.99
N ASN A 135 -17.62 -8.03 9.00
CA ASN A 135 -19.09 -8.14 8.94
C ASN A 135 -19.70 -8.90 10.12
N ASN A 136 -18.93 -9.73 10.81
CA ASN A 136 -19.35 -10.46 12.01
C ASN A 136 -19.13 -9.69 13.32
N GLY A 137 -18.60 -8.45 13.25
CA GLY A 137 -18.32 -7.60 14.41
C GLY A 137 -16.94 -7.83 15.04
N GLU A 138 -16.10 -8.73 14.52
CA GLU A 138 -14.74 -8.91 15.01
C GLU A 138 -13.86 -7.74 14.63
N ILE A 139 -13.00 -7.32 15.57
CA ILE A 139 -12.03 -6.24 15.37
C ILE A 139 -10.70 -6.83 14.88
N ILE A 140 -10.16 -6.20 13.85
CA ILE A 140 -8.82 -6.46 13.34
C ILE A 140 -7.95 -5.27 13.70
N SER A 141 -6.83 -5.53 14.37
CA SER A 141 -5.83 -4.50 14.71
C SER A 141 -4.79 -4.40 13.62
N THR A 142 -4.51 -3.19 13.16
CA THR A 142 -3.41 -2.97 12.22
C THR A 142 -2.49 -1.86 12.73
N SER A 143 -1.19 -1.96 12.43
CA SER A 143 -0.21 -0.96 12.82
C SER A 143 0.71 -0.55 11.67
N ILE A 144 1.12 0.72 11.68
CA ILE A 144 2.21 1.23 10.85
C ILE A 144 3.34 1.63 11.78
N ASN A 145 4.47 0.91 11.67
CA ASN A 145 5.61 1.04 12.57
C ASN A 145 6.77 1.75 11.85
N PRO A 146 7.13 2.97 12.22
CA PRO A 146 8.28 3.65 11.66
C PRO A 146 9.58 3.08 12.20
N LEU A 147 10.44 2.64 11.29
CA LEU A 147 11.79 2.18 11.62
C LEU A 147 12.83 3.27 11.32
N PRO A 148 13.94 3.32 12.06
CA PRO A 148 15.04 4.23 11.76
C PRO A 148 15.59 4.03 10.34
N LEU A 149 15.96 5.13 9.69
CA LEU A 149 16.58 5.09 8.36
C LEU A 149 17.97 4.45 8.47
N GLY A 150 18.10 3.21 7.99
CA GLY A 150 19.34 2.44 8.09
C GLY A 150 20.12 2.33 6.76
N ASN A 151 19.45 2.48 5.60
CA ASN A 151 20.05 2.31 4.29
C ASN A 151 19.77 3.53 3.41
N PRO A 152 20.80 4.24 2.90
CA PRO A 152 20.62 5.43 2.05
C PRO A 152 19.94 5.15 0.69
N GLY A 153 19.84 3.89 0.27
CA GLY A 153 19.13 3.51 -0.95
C GLY A 153 17.62 3.28 -0.78
N ILE A 154 17.10 3.42 0.45
CA ILE A 154 15.69 3.21 0.74
C ILE A 154 14.98 4.56 0.89
N HIS A 155 13.86 4.73 0.22
CA HIS A 155 13.07 5.96 0.29
C HIS A 155 12.32 6.08 1.62
N LEU A 156 12.17 7.31 2.10
CA LEU A 156 11.36 7.61 3.28
C LEU A 156 9.91 7.13 3.07
N GLY A 157 9.37 6.42 4.07
CA GLY A 157 8.03 5.86 4.00
C GLY A 157 7.91 4.52 3.28
N GLN A 158 9.02 4.01 2.75
CA GLN A 158 9.00 2.72 2.06
C GLN A 158 8.66 1.58 3.01
N VAL A 159 7.73 0.72 2.59
CA VAL A 159 7.42 -0.53 3.29
C VAL A 159 8.60 -1.48 3.20
N VAL A 160 9.06 -1.96 4.35
CA VAL A 160 10.18 -2.91 4.47
C VAL A 160 9.80 -4.20 5.19
N GLY A 161 8.64 -4.21 5.85
CA GLY A 161 8.12 -5.38 6.55
C GLY A 161 6.59 -5.41 6.55
N LEU A 162 6.05 -6.61 6.47
CA LEU A 162 4.62 -6.88 6.62
C LEU A 162 4.46 -8.19 7.39
N ARG A 163 3.69 -8.16 8.46
CA ARG A 163 3.33 -9.33 9.24
C ARG A 163 1.82 -9.45 9.32
N LEU A 164 1.28 -10.63 8.98
CA LEU A 164 -0.12 -10.99 9.18
C LEU A 164 -0.20 -12.11 10.20
N ILE A 165 -1.03 -11.94 11.20
CA ILE A 165 -1.28 -12.92 12.25
C ILE A 165 -2.73 -13.38 12.15
N SER A 166 -2.94 -14.69 12.10
CA SER A 166 -4.25 -15.30 12.06
C SER A 166 -4.42 -16.26 13.21
N LYS A 167 -5.55 -16.20 13.91
CA LYS A 167 -5.91 -17.09 15.02
C LYS A 167 -7.09 -17.98 14.61
N ILE A 168 -6.84 -19.22 14.25
CA ILE A 168 -7.88 -20.12 13.72
C ILE A 168 -8.73 -20.77 14.81
N SER A 169 -8.24 -20.89 16.06
CA SER A 169 -9.02 -21.44 17.18
C SER A 169 -8.28 -21.26 18.51
N GLU A 170 -9.04 -21.02 19.60
CA GLU A 170 -8.51 -21.05 20.97
C GLU A 170 -8.06 -22.45 21.42
N ILE A 171 -8.58 -23.50 20.76
CA ILE A 171 -8.32 -24.90 21.11
C ILE A 171 -7.08 -25.45 20.38
N GLN A 172 -6.82 -24.99 19.16
CA GLN A 172 -5.60 -25.30 18.42
C GLN A 172 -4.66 -24.11 18.53
N LYS A 173 -3.60 -24.24 19.32
CA LYS A 173 -2.53 -23.24 19.51
C LYS A 173 -1.73 -22.88 18.23
N ASN A 174 -2.26 -23.14 17.07
CA ASN A 174 -1.59 -22.91 15.81
C ASN A 174 -1.99 -21.57 15.21
N ASN A 175 -1.42 -20.49 15.76
CA ASN A 175 -1.47 -19.20 15.10
C ASN A 175 -0.68 -19.28 13.79
N THR A 176 -1.30 -18.87 12.70
CA THR A 176 -0.57 -18.70 11.44
C THR A 176 0.03 -17.32 11.41
N CYS A 177 1.31 -17.25 11.11
CA CYS A 177 2.01 -15.99 10.91
C CYS A 177 2.60 -15.97 9.50
N VAL A 178 2.29 -14.94 8.73
CA VAL A 178 2.91 -14.66 7.43
C VAL A 178 3.77 -13.43 7.58
N ILE A 179 5.05 -13.56 7.28
CA ILE A 179 6.02 -12.45 7.34
C ILE A 179 6.59 -12.23 5.94
N LEU A 180 6.51 -11.00 5.48
CA LEU A 180 7.23 -10.53 4.31
C LEU A 180 8.22 -9.46 4.77
N GLY A 181 9.48 -9.61 4.42
CA GLY A 181 10.52 -8.65 4.78
C GLY A 181 11.43 -8.34 3.59
N CYS A 182 11.93 -7.12 3.52
CA CYS A 182 12.99 -6.77 2.59
C CYS A 182 14.31 -7.33 3.09
N GLU A 183 14.90 -8.28 2.35
CA GLU A 183 16.27 -8.74 2.62
C GLU A 183 17.32 -7.83 1.98
N SER A 184 16.99 -7.28 0.83
CA SER A 184 17.83 -6.34 0.08
C SER A 184 16.97 -5.42 -0.78
N VAL A 185 17.60 -4.49 -1.47
CA VAL A 185 16.92 -3.57 -2.41
C VAL A 185 16.17 -4.34 -3.52
N GLU A 186 16.59 -5.56 -3.84
CA GLU A 186 16.05 -6.33 -4.97
C GLU A 186 15.29 -7.59 -4.55
N CYS A 187 15.30 -7.96 -3.25
CA CYS A 187 14.74 -9.22 -2.78
C CYS A 187 13.86 -9.05 -1.57
N MET A 188 12.71 -9.72 -1.58
CA MET A 188 11.84 -9.93 -0.42
C MET A 188 11.93 -11.38 0.04
N ARG A 189 12.04 -11.57 1.36
CA ARG A 189 11.87 -12.88 2.00
C ARG A 189 10.42 -13.05 2.40
N LEU A 190 9.87 -14.18 2.06
CA LEU A 190 8.56 -14.64 2.47
C LEU A 190 8.71 -15.82 3.43
N GLU A 191 8.13 -15.68 4.62
CA GLU A 191 8.03 -16.76 5.59
C GLU A 191 6.57 -16.94 5.98
N ALA A 192 6.07 -18.16 5.90
CA ALA A 192 4.73 -18.50 6.37
C ALA A 192 4.79 -19.80 7.19
N GLY A 193 4.20 -19.78 8.38
CA GLY A 193 4.20 -20.92 9.27
C GLY A 193 2.95 -20.99 10.14
N GLY A 194 2.73 -22.15 10.79
CA GLY A 194 1.69 -22.32 11.80
C GLY A 194 0.50 -23.20 11.44
N MET A 195 0.28 -23.55 10.15
CA MET A 195 -0.71 -24.55 9.75
C MET A 195 -0.05 -25.84 9.27
N ALA A 196 -0.69 -26.98 9.50
CA ALA A 196 -0.22 -28.28 8.98
C ALA A 196 -0.08 -28.30 7.44
N ASP A 197 -0.93 -27.52 6.73
CA ASP A 197 -0.89 -27.37 5.27
C ASP A 197 -0.04 -26.18 4.80
N MET A 198 0.34 -25.26 5.69
CA MET A 198 1.38 -24.28 5.45
C MET A 198 2.70 -24.86 5.91
N GLN A 199 3.24 -25.79 5.14
CA GLN A 199 4.67 -26.13 5.26
C GLN A 199 5.44 -24.82 5.15
N LEU A 200 6.44 -24.66 5.99
CA LEU A 200 7.30 -23.47 6.01
C LEU A 200 7.65 -23.07 4.58
N ILE A 201 6.99 -22.02 4.11
CA ILE A 201 7.28 -21.47 2.80
C ILE A 201 8.33 -20.41 3.05
N GLU A 202 9.56 -20.78 2.80
CA GLU A 202 10.64 -19.82 2.71
C GLU A 202 10.89 -19.58 1.22
N GLN A 203 10.57 -18.39 0.75
CA GLN A 203 10.75 -18.01 -0.64
C GLN A 203 11.37 -16.62 -0.74
N VAL A 204 12.37 -16.47 -1.59
CA VAL A 204 12.89 -15.17 -1.97
C VAL A 204 12.21 -14.77 -3.28
N VAL A 205 11.50 -13.67 -3.27
CA VAL A 205 10.84 -13.12 -4.45
C VAL A 205 11.53 -11.81 -4.86
N PRO A 206 11.65 -11.55 -6.17
CA PRO A 206 12.21 -10.28 -6.63
C PRO A 206 11.38 -9.12 -6.09
N ASN A 207 12.05 -8.14 -5.50
CA ASN A 207 11.46 -6.88 -5.13
C ASN A 207 11.92 -5.81 -6.11
N SER A 208 11.00 -5.17 -6.78
CA SER A 208 11.34 -4.16 -7.76
C SER A 208 11.44 -2.78 -7.09
N PHE A 209 12.52 -2.56 -6.34
CA PHE A 209 12.93 -1.20 -5.99
C PHE A 209 13.61 -0.57 -7.21
N LEU A 210 12.81 -0.07 -8.12
CA LEU A 210 13.32 0.59 -9.30
C LEU A 210 13.41 2.08 -9.05
N SER A 211 14.33 2.74 -9.73
CA SER A 211 14.34 4.19 -9.77
C SER A 211 12.99 4.71 -10.32
N SER A 212 12.63 5.92 -9.94
CA SER A 212 11.37 6.54 -10.42
C SER A 212 11.29 6.52 -11.95
N GLU A 213 12.42 6.70 -12.64
CA GLU A 213 12.48 6.67 -14.10
C GLU A 213 12.15 5.28 -14.68
N SER A 214 12.62 4.23 -14.04
CA SER A 214 12.31 2.85 -14.46
C SER A 214 10.83 2.52 -14.23
N ASP A 215 10.23 2.98 -13.13
CA ASP A 215 8.81 2.79 -12.85
C ASP A 215 7.94 3.58 -13.84
N VAL A 216 8.33 4.82 -14.17
CA VAL A 216 7.66 5.62 -15.20
C VAL A 216 7.76 4.94 -16.57
N SER A 217 8.92 4.43 -16.94
CA SER A 217 9.10 3.71 -18.21
C SER A 217 8.15 2.52 -18.34
N LYS A 218 7.97 1.74 -17.27
CA LYS A 218 7.01 0.62 -17.23
C LYS A 218 5.57 1.08 -17.33
N LEU A 219 5.21 2.18 -16.66
CA LEU A 219 3.88 2.75 -16.74
C LEU A 219 3.55 3.26 -18.13
N LEU A 220 4.49 3.92 -18.80
CA LEU A 220 4.33 4.40 -20.18
C LEU A 220 4.12 3.25 -21.17
N GLY A 221 4.77 2.11 -20.94
CA GLY A 221 4.58 0.88 -21.72
C GLY A 221 3.24 0.19 -21.47
N SER A 222 2.61 0.44 -20.32
CA SER A 222 1.29 -0.09 -20.00
C SER A 222 0.21 0.85 -20.56
N SER A 223 -0.47 0.46 -21.63
CA SER A 223 -1.46 1.30 -22.34
C SER A 223 -2.78 1.56 -21.61
N ARG A 224 -2.79 1.49 -20.28
CA ARG A 224 -4.00 1.74 -19.49
C ARG A 224 -4.33 3.23 -19.45
N GLY A 225 -5.41 3.59 -20.09
CA GLY A 225 -5.91 4.98 -20.15
C GLY A 225 -6.76 5.43 -18.96
N HIS A 226 -6.82 4.64 -17.88
CA HIS A 226 -7.64 4.91 -16.69
C HIS A 226 -6.88 4.50 -15.42
N THR A 227 -7.26 5.08 -14.31
CA THR A 227 -6.76 4.68 -12.99
C THR A 227 -7.13 3.22 -12.70
N SER A 228 -6.26 2.49 -12.03
CA SER A 228 -6.58 1.12 -11.61
C SER A 228 -7.73 1.14 -10.60
N PRO A 229 -8.80 0.35 -10.77
CA PRO A 229 -9.90 0.26 -9.79
C PRO A 229 -9.42 -0.14 -8.40
N LEU A 230 -8.35 -0.94 -8.31
CA LEU A 230 -7.73 -1.29 -7.02
C LEU A 230 -7.17 -0.05 -6.33
N PHE A 231 -6.56 0.86 -7.08
CA PHE A 231 -6.01 2.09 -6.52
C PHE A 231 -7.11 3.10 -6.17
N GLU A 232 -8.15 3.22 -6.98
CA GLU A 232 -9.30 4.08 -6.70
C GLU A 232 -9.96 3.73 -5.36
N ASN A 233 -10.19 2.45 -5.08
CA ASN A 233 -10.74 1.99 -3.81
C ASN A 233 -9.76 2.25 -2.66
N THR A 234 -8.47 1.96 -2.87
CA THR A 234 -7.43 2.22 -1.87
C THR A 234 -7.38 3.70 -1.47
N ILE A 235 -7.46 4.62 -2.44
CA ILE A 235 -7.49 6.07 -2.16
C ILE A 235 -8.68 6.44 -1.27
N LYS A 236 -9.88 5.91 -1.54
CA LYS A 236 -11.09 6.22 -0.77
C LYS A 236 -10.94 5.80 0.70
N ILE A 237 -10.47 4.58 0.93
CA ILE A 237 -10.27 4.06 2.29
C ILE A 237 -9.13 4.81 3.00
N ALA A 238 -8.02 5.07 2.31
CA ALA A 238 -6.91 5.82 2.88
C ALA A 238 -7.32 7.24 3.29
N LEU A 239 -8.19 7.89 2.51
CA LEU A 239 -8.77 9.20 2.85
C LEU A 239 -9.69 9.12 4.06
N GLU A 240 -10.56 8.11 4.14
CA GLU A 240 -11.44 7.89 5.29
C GLU A 240 -10.63 7.76 6.57
N ILE A 241 -9.60 6.91 6.57
CA ILE A 241 -8.71 6.70 7.70
C ILE A 241 -7.98 8.00 8.07
N PHE A 242 -7.38 8.66 7.08
CA PHE A 242 -6.56 9.85 7.32
C PHE A 242 -7.36 11.02 7.87
N ASN A 243 -8.56 11.26 7.36
CA ASN A 243 -9.44 12.34 7.83
C ASN A 243 -9.93 12.13 9.27
N SER A 244 -9.79 10.93 9.80
CA SER A 244 -10.16 10.59 11.19
C SER A 244 -9.00 10.78 12.17
N ILE A 245 -7.76 11.08 11.69
CA ILE A 245 -6.62 11.38 12.57
C ILE A 245 -6.79 12.73 13.29
N ASP A 246 -7.44 13.69 12.63
CA ASP A 246 -7.54 15.07 13.10
C ASP A 246 -8.85 15.34 13.89
N GLN A 247 -9.65 14.30 14.15
CA GLN A 247 -10.88 14.36 14.96
C GLN A 247 -10.66 13.78 16.36
#